data_5bc7e0d39940bf16fab6ee9a39536da4
#
_entry.id   5bc7e0d39940bf16fab6ee9a39536da4
#
_cell.length_a   1.000
_cell.length_b   1.000
_cell.length_c   1.000
_cell.angle_alpha   90.00
_cell.angle_beta   90.00
_cell.angle_gamma   90.00
#
_symmetry.space_group_name_H-M   'P 1'
#
loop_
_entity.id
_entity.type
_entity.pdbx_description
1 polymer ?
#
loop_
_entity_poly.entity_id
_entity_poly.type
_entity_poly.pdbx_seq_one_letter_code
_entity_poly.pdbx_strand_id
1 'polypeptide(L)'
;MTDISSEHNLHTITNGVKAKTDISHIHAFLGAKTGDKWLAAAKDNLPLLMQDHEKKEKKAAGTAMNLIFRYEFHRDLQEKLAQLVREEMLHYEQVLELMKERNIAWSHLPAGRYAKGLLKYKRTWEPAGMIDVLIIGAFIEARSCERFSALADVIDDEKLSRYYKYLLKSESRHYEDYLALARSVSDEPIDERVAFFRAVEAQLIDSPDGELRFHSGVPNFT
;
A
#
# COMPACT_ATOMS: atom_id res chain seq x y z
N MET A 1 3.87 -24.18 22.25
CA MET A 1 4.06 -22.74 22.02
C MET A 1 5.15 -22.62 20.97
N THR A 2 4.77 -22.60 19.72
CA THR A 2 5.71 -22.32 18.62
C THR A 2 6.08 -20.84 18.70
N ASP A 3 7.37 -20.58 18.77
CA ASP A 3 7.94 -19.24 18.85
C ASP A 3 7.63 -18.47 17.57
N ILE A 4 6.59 -17.64 17.62
CA ILE A 4 6.16 -16.78 16.52
C ILE A 4 7.19 -15.65 16.28
N SER A 5 8.13 -15.44 17.22
CA SER A 5 9.11 -14.35 17.19
C SER A 5 10.22 -14.53 16.14
N SER A 6 10.52 -15.77 15.73
CA SER A 6 11.69 -16.04 14.86
C SER A 6 11.41 -15.85 13.36
N GLU A 7 10.17 -16.03 12.90
CA GLU A 7 9.82 -15.89 11.47
C GLU A 7 9.60 -14.43 11.03
N HIS A 8 9.43 -13.52 11.98
CA HIS A 8 9.10 -12.11 11.73
C HIS A 8 10.23 -11.13 12.07
N ASN A 9 11.41 -11.66 12.43
CA ASN A 9 12.58 -10.83 12.73
C ASN A 9 13.11 -10.20 11.43
N LEU A 10 13.20 -8.88 11.39
CA LEU A 10 13.69 -8.08 10.26
C LEU A 10 15.05 -8.59 9.70
N HIS A 11 15.94 -9.06 10.57
CA HIS A 11 17.23 -9.62 10.16
C HIS A 11 17.09 -10.92 9.37
N THR A 12 16.18 -11.81 9.78
CA THR A 12 15.89 -13.08 9.08
C THR A 12 15.21 -12.83 7.74
N ILE A 13 14.24 -11.92 7.71
CA ILE A 13 13.50 -11.49 6.53
C ILE A 13 14.46 -10.99 5.45
N THR A 14 15.33 -10.03 5.79
CA THR A 14 16.22 -9.39 4.83
C THR A 14 17.32 -10.30 4.29
N ASN A 15 17.64 -11.41 4.98
CA ASN A 15 18.61 -12.39 4.52
C ASN A 15 18.02 -13.54 3.69
N GLY A 16 16.68 -13.74 3.73
CA GLY A 16 15.99 -14.88 3.12
C GLY A 16 15.43 -14.66 1.70
N VAL A 17 15.36 -13.42 1.21
CA VAL A 17 14.73 -13.11 -0.09
C VAL A 17 15.63 -13.53 -1.25
N LYS A 18 15.35 -14.70 -1.84
CA LYS A 18 16.15 -15.27 -2.96
C LYS A 18 15.43 -15.30 -4.32
N ALA A 19 14.11 -15.15 -4.37
CA ALA A 19 13.34 -15.21 -5.61
C ALA A 19 12.68 -13.85 -5.92
N LYS A 20 12.66 -13.50 -7.21
CA LYS A 20 11.89 -12.31 -7.66
C LYS A 20 10.40 -12.64 -7.59
N THR A 21 9.65 -11.87 -6.81
CA THR A 21 8.18 -11.98 -6.78
C THR A 21 7.62 -11.47 -8.10
N ASP A 22 6.77 -12.27 -8.75
CA ASP A 22 6.06 -11.82 -9.96
C ASP A 22 4.90 -10.90 -9.57
N ILE A 23 4.94 -9.67 -10.09
CA ILE A 23 3.90 -8.64 -9.92
C ILE A 23 3.28 -8.22 -11.26
N SER A 24 3.35 -9.06 -12.28
CA SER A 24 2.79 -8.76 -13.61
C SER A 24 1.30 -8.45 -13.56
N HIS A 25 0.55 -9.15 -12.71
CA HIS A 25 -0.88 -8.90 -12.46
C HIS A 25 -1.14 -7.53 -11.81
N ILE A 26 -0.25 -7.04 -10.93
CA ILE A 26 -0.31 -5.68 -10.38
C ILE A 26 -0.13 -4.65 -11.49
N HIS A 27 0.87 -4.82 -12.37
CA HIS A 27 1.07 -3.95 -13.52
C HIS A 27 -0.11 -3.95 -14.50
N ALA A 28 -0.79 -5.10 -14.66
CA ALA A 28 -1.98 -5.21 -15.49
C ALA A 28 -3.20 -4.51 -14.85
N PHE A 29 -3.29 -4.52 -13.52
CA PHE A 29 -4.37 -3.90 -12.76
C PHE A 29 -4.26 -2.37 -12.73
N LEU A 30 -3.07 -1.84 -12.49
CA LEU A 30 -2.83 -0.40 -12.41
C LEU A 30 -2.93 0.29 -13.78
N GLY A 31 -3.37 1.56 -13.78
CA GLY A 31 -3.53 2.36 -15.01
C GLY A 31 -2.27 3.10 -15.45
N ALA A 32 -1.33 3.32 -14.54
CA ALA A 32 -0.07 4.03 -14.77
C ALA A 32 1.09 3.29 -14.11
N LYS A 33 2.32 3.50 -14.63
CA LYS A 33 3.56 3.02 -14.00
C LYS A 33 4.24 4.16 -13.28
N THR A 34 5.02 3.83 -12.26
CA THR A 34 5.90 4.81 -11.60
C THR A 34 6.96 5.30 -12.60
N GLY A 35 7.00 6.63 -12.80
CA GLY A 35 7.92 7.25 -13.74
C GLY A 35 9.30 7.54 -13.14
N ASP A 36 10.31 7.69 -14.01
CA ASP A 36 11.72 7.93 -13.63
C ASP A 36 11.91 9.19 -12.77
N LYS A 37 11.12 10.24 -13.00
CA LYS A 37 11.19 11.47 -12.19
C LYS A 37 10.80 11.21 -10.73
N TRP A 38 9.79 10.38 -10.49
CA TRP A 38 9.41 10.01 -9.14
C TRP A 38 10.50 9.14 -8.50
N LEU A 39 11.05 8.15 -9.24
CA LEU A 39 12.12 7.27 -8.74
C LEU A 39 13.37 8.06 -8.37
N ALA A 40 13.79 9.01 -9.18
CA ALA A 40 14.92 9.88 -8.88
C ALA A 40 14.68 10.70 -7.60
N ALA A 41 13.54 11.38 -7.51
CA ALA A 41 13.18 12.13 -6.30
C ALA A 41 13.06 11.25 -5.06
N ALA A 42 12.55 10.03 -5.22
CA ALA A 42 12.41 9.05 -4.15
C ALA A 42 13.77 8.59 -3.63
N LYS A 43 14.71 8.27 -4.51
CA LYS A 43 16.08 7.87 -4.16
C LYS A 43 16.79 8.95 -3.33
N ASP A 44 16.62 10.21 -3.70
CA ASP A 44 17.24 11.35 -3.03
C ASP A 44 16.57 11.71 -1.70
N ASN A 45 15.36 11.18 -1.42
CA ASN A 45 14.55 11.54 -0.26
C ASN A 45 14.04 10.32 0.54
N LEU A 46 14.85 9.26 0.65
CA LEU A 46 14.48 8.03 1.37
C LEU A 46 14.02 8.27 2.82
N PRO A 47 14.64 9.18 3.63
CA PRO A 47 14.14 9.45 4.98
C PRO A 47 12.71 9.96 5.01
N LEU A 48 12.32 10.83 4.09
CA LEU A 48 10.95 11.34 3.96
C LEU A 48 9.97 10.22 3.57
N LEU A 49 10.38 9.39 2.60
CA LEU A 49 9.53 8.28 2.15
C LEU A 49 9.37 7.21 3.21
N MET A 50 10.37 6.92 4.02
CA MET A 50 10.24 5.99 5.14
C MET A 50 9.28 6.50 6.21
N GLN A 51 9.27 7.80 6.50
CA GLN A 51 8.29 8.41 7.40
C GLN A 51 6.85 8.34 6.81
N ASP A 52 6.71 8.55 5.50
CA ASP A 52 5.40 8.41 4.84
C ASP A 52 4.96 6.95 4.79
N HIS A 53 5.88 6.01 4.56
CA HIS A 53 5.64 4.57 4.60
C HIS A 53 5.12 4.14 5.97
N GLU A 54 5.80 4.51 7.05
CA GLU A 54 5.35 4.25 8.43
C GLU A 54 3.88 4.69 8.63
N LYS A 55 3.56 5.90 8.20
CA LYS A 55 2.19 6.44 8.31
C LYS A 55 1.17 5.68 7.49
N LYS A 56 1.57 5.10 6.37
CA LYS A 56 0.69 4.32 5.50
C LYS A 56 0.32 2.98 6.13
N GLU A 57 1.28 2.23 6.64
CA GLU A 57 1.03 0.97 7.34
C GLU A 57 0.01 1.17 8.47
N LYS A 58 0.23 2.17 9.30
CA LYS A 58 -0.70 2.53 10.37
C LYS A 58 -2.09 2.94 9.86
N LYS A 59 -2.17 3.65 8.72
CA LYS A 59 -3.46 4.04 8.12
C LYS A 59 -4.16 2.84 7.47
N ALA A 60 -3.43 1.93 6.85
CA ALA A 60 -3.96 0.69 6.29
C ALA A 60 -4.60 -0.15 7.38
N ALA A 61 -3.88 -0.40 8.49
CA ALA A 61 -4.42 -1.08 9.66
C ALA A 61 -5.66 -0.37 10.23
N GLY A 62 -5.62 0.97 10.36
CA GLY A 62 -6.75 1.76 10.86
C GLY A 62 -7.97 1.72 9.93
N THR A 63 -7.75 1.72 8.61
CA THR A 63 -8.84 1.60 7.62
C THR A 63 -9.50 0.23 7.70
N ALA A 64 -8.71 -0.84 7.75
CA ALA A 64 -9.21 -2.20 7.90
C ALA A 64 -9.97 -2.38 9.21
N MET A 65 -9.47 -1.82 10.32
CA MET A 65 -10.16 -1.84 11.61
C MET A 65 -11.50 -1.07 11.56
N ASN A 66 -11.57 0.07 10.90
CA ASN A 66 -12.82 0.79 10.70
C ASN A 66 -13.84 0.01 9.87
N LEU A 67 -13.39 -0.75 8.87
CA LEU A 67 -14.27 -1.64 8.10
C LEU A 67 -14.80 -2.79 8.96
N ILE A 68 -13.96 -3.38 9.83
CA ILE A 68 -14.37 -4.39 10.80
C ILE A 68 -15.50 -3.86 11.70
N PHE A 69 -15.37 -2.68 12.28
CA PHE A 69 -16.38 -2.06 13.13
C PHE A 69 -17.66 -1.70 12.38
N ARG A 70 -17.54 -1.24 11.14
CA ARG A 70 -18.69 -0.76 10.37
C ARG A 70 -19.52 -1.90 9.77
N TYR A 71 -18.88 -3.01 9.40
CA TYR A 71 -19.51 -4.11 8.66
C TYR A 71 -19.42 -5.45 9.42
N GLU A 72 -19.74 -5.42 10.70
CA GLU A 72 -19.61 -6.53 11.65
C GLU A 72 -20.37 -7.81 11.28
N PHE A 73 -21.42 -7.73 10.44
CA PHE A 73 -22.21 -8.89 10.02
C PHE A 73 -21.64 -9.64 8.80
N HIS A 74 -20.54 -9.17 8.22
CA HIS A 74 -19.88 -9.83 7.08
C HIS A 74 -18.69 -10.68 7.57
N ARG A 75 -18.92 -11.96 7.82
CA ARG A 75 -17.93 -12.87 8.43
C ARG A 75 -16.61 -12.93 7.66
N ASP A 76 -16.65 -13.16 6.33
CA ASP A 76 -15.44 -13.28 5.51
C ASP A 76 -14.62 -11.99 5.54
N LEU A 77 -15.30 -10.84 5.54
CA LEU A 77 -14.68 -9.53 5.69
C LEU A 77 -14.00 -9.41 7.06
N GLN A 78 -14.65 -9.83 8.15
CA GLN A 78 -14.07 -9.82 9.49
C GLN A 78 -12.78 -10.63 9.56
N GLU A 79 -12.79 -11.87 9.05
CA GLU A 79 -11.64 -12.78 9.09
C GLU A 79 -10.46 -12.24 8.26
N LYS A 80 -10.72 -11.79 7.03
CA LYS A 80 -9.70 -11.26 6.12
C LYS A 80 -9.09 -9.94 6.62
N LEU A 81 -9.93 -9.00 7.03
CA LEU A 81 -9.43 -7.72 7.52
C LEU A 81 -8.73 -7.83 8.87
N ALA A 82 -9.13 -8.77 9.75
CA ALA A 82 -8.39 -9.03 10.99
C ALA A 82 -6.97 -9.57 10.72
N GLN A 83 -6.80 -10.40 9.67
CA GLN A 83 -5.47 -10.82 9.23
C GLN A 83 -4.66 -9.63 8.69
N LEU A 84 -5.25 -8.82 7.81
CA LEU A 84 -4.61 -7.65 7.24
C LEU A 84 -4.15 -6.67 8.33
N VAL A 85 -5.00 -6.35 9.31
CA VAL A 85 -4.63 -5.47 10.43
C VAL A 85 -3.36 -5.96 11.15
N ARG A 86 -3.24 -7.27 11.42
CA ARG A 86 -2.05 -7.81 12.09
C ARG A 86 -0.79 -7.66 11.24
N GLU A 87 -0.90 -7.88 9.93
CA GLU A 87 0.22 -7.77 9.00
C GLU A 87 0.66 -6.32 8.82
N GLU A 88 -0.28 -5.38 8.65
CA GLU A 88 0.00 -3.95 8.56
C GLU A 88 0.67 -3.40 9.83
N MET A 89 0.21 -3.85 11.01
CA MET A 89 0.85 -3.48 12.26
C MET A 89 2.26 -4.06 12.41
N LEU A 90 2.50 -5.26 11.89
CA LEU A 90 3.83 -5.84 11.83
C LEU A 90 4.76 -5.05 10.87
N HIS A 91 4.26 -4.70 9.68
CA HIS A 91 5.00 -3.86 8.74
C HIS A 91 5.33 -2.49 9.36
N TYR A 92 4.37 -1.89 10.07
CA TYR A 92 4.58 -0.67 10.83
C TYR A 92 5.74 -0.78 11.83
N GLU A 93 5.77 -1.83 12.66
CA GLU A 93 6.86 -2.10 13.61
C GLU A 93 8.20 -2.26 12.91
N GLN A 94 8.24 -2.98 11.80
CA GLN A 94 9.46 -3.19 11.00
C GLN A 94 9.99 -1.88 10.39
N VAL A 95 9.11 -1.02 9.89
CA VAL A 95 9.50 0.31 9.37
C VAL A 95 10.04 1.19 10.49
N LEU A 96 9.44 1.15 11.69
CA LEU A 96 9.97 1.86 12.85
C LEU A 96 11.40 1.43 13.22
N GLU A 97 11.66 0.12 13.19
CA GLU A 97 13.01 -0.41 13.45
C GLU A 97 14.00 0.07 12.38
N LEU A 98 13.62 0.02 11.10
CA LEU A 98 14.43 0.52 9.99
C LEU A 98 14.72 2.02 10.10
N MET A 99 13.74 2.83 10.51
CA MET A 99 13.92 4.26 10.75
C MET A 99 14.88 4.52 11.92
N LYS A 100 14.73 3.77 13.02
CA LYS A 100 15.62 3.86 14.19
C LYS A 100 17.07 3.55 13.83
N GLU A 101 17.32 2.48 13.08
CA GLU A 101 18.66 2.10 12.61
C GLU A 101 19.33 3.19 11.77
N ARG A 102 18.54 3.99 11.05
CA ARG A 102 19.02 5.06 10.17
C ARG A 102 19.00 6.44 10.83
N ASN A 103 18.70 6.52 12.13
CA ASN A 103 18.53 7.77 12.86
C ASN A 103 17.57 8.76 12.21
N ILE A 104 16.49 8.24 11.57
CA ILE A 104 15.45 9.06 10.95
C ILE A 104 14.54 9.58 12.03
N ALA A 105 14.57 10.91 12.25
CA ALA A 105 13.73 11.56 13.23
C ALA A 105 12.26 11.59 12.80
N TRP A 106 11.36 11.51 13.77
CA TRP A 106 9.93 11.72 13.56
C TRP A 106 9.64 13.18 13.23
N SER A 107 8.81 13.37 12.23
CA SER A 107 8.27 14.70 11.90
C SER A 107 6.77 14.64 11.62
N HIS A 108 6.10 15.76 11.80
CA HIS A 108 4.73 15.89 11.32
C HIS A 108 4.74 15.91 9.80
N LEU A 109 4.15 14.90 9.17
CA LEU A 109 4.02 14.80 7.72
C LEU A 109 2.53 14.82 7.35
N PRO A 110 2.01 15.85 6.68
CA PRO A 110 0.62 15.88 6.20
C PRO A 110 0.36 14.74 5.21
N ALA A 111 -0.89 14.28 5.17
CA ALA A 111 -1.29 13.28 4.19
C ALA A 111 -1.22 13.84 2.77
N GLY A 112 -0.65 13.07 1.85
CA GLY A 112 -0.69 13.39 0.43
C GLY A 112 -2.10 13.28 -0.17
N ARG A 113 -2.25 13.72 -1.41
CA ARG A 113 -3.54 13.83 -2.11
C ARG A 113 -4.12 12.50 -2.62
N TYR A 114 -3.31 11.45 -2.75
CA TYR A 114 -3.67 10.21 -3.46
C TYR A 114 -4.93 9.54 -2.90
N ALA A 115 -4.93 9.11 -1.65
CA ALA A 115 -6.07 8.44 -1.04
C ALA A 115 -7.32 9.35 -1.02
N LYS A 116 -7.13 10.65 -0.71
CA LYS A 116 -8.23 11.64 -0.76
C LYS A 116 -8.79 11.80 -2.17
N GLY A 117 -7.94 11.75 -3.19
CA GLY A 117 -8.32 11.83 -4.60
C GLY A 117 -9.20 10.66 -5.05
N LEU A 118 -8.88 9.43 -4.61
CA LEU A 118 -9.71 8.26 -4.83
C LEU A 118 -11.02 8.33 -4.05
N LEU A 119 -10.95 8.62 -2.75
CA LEU A 119 -12.12 8.69 -1.86
C LEU A 119 -13.14 9.77 -2.25
N LYS A 120 -12.74 10.81 -2.99
CA LYS A 120 -13.65 11.83 -3.54
C LYS A 120 -14.78 11.23 -4.38
N TYR A 121 -14.54 10.10 -5.01
CA TYR A 121 -15.49 9.43 -5.90
C TYR A 121 -16.22 8.26 -5.24
N LYS A 122 -15.98 8.01 -3.94
CA LYS A 122 -16.68 6.98 -3.19
C LYS A 122 -18.17 7.29 -3.11
N ARG A 123 -19.01 6.31 -3.45
CA ARG A 123 -20.46 6.40 -3.27
C ARG A 123 -20.83 6.47 -1.78
N THR A 124 -21.90 7.15 -1.46
CA THR A 124 -22.30 7.43 -0.06
C THR A 124 -23.38 6.51 0.49
N TRP A 125 -24.01 5.71 -0.39
CA TRP A 125 -25.04 4.73 -0.02
C TRP A 125 -24.47 3.31 0.03
N GLU A 126 -25.06 2.44 0.85
CA GLU A 126 -24.65 1.05 0.98
C GLU A 126 -25.50 0.14 0.07
N PRO A 127 -24.96 -0.99 -0.41
CA PRO A 127 -23.58 -1.50 -0.17
C PRO A 127 -22.51 -0.86 -1.06
N ALA A 128 -22.89 0.05 -1.95
CA ALA A 128 -22.01 0.66 -2.92
C ALA A 128 -20.80 1.39 -2.29
N GLY A 129 -21.03 2.04 -1.16
CA GLY A 129 -19.97 2.72 -0.40
C GLY A 129 -18.92 1.75 0.14
N MET A 130 -19.33 0.58 0.63
CA MET A 130 -18.44 -0.48 1.08
C MET A 130 -17.63 -1.05 -0.11
N ILE A 131 -18.30 -1.36 -1.22
CA ILE A 131 -17.64 -1.88 -2.44
C ILE A 131 -16.56 -0.90 -2.91
N ASP A 132 -16.86 0.41 -2.95
CA ASP A 132 -15.91 1.44 -3.36
C ASP A 132 -14.71 1.53 -2.43
N VAL A 133 -14.89 1.45 -1.12
CA VAL A 133 -13.77 1.47 -0.16
C VAL A 133 -12.86 0.24 -0.35
N LEU A 134 -13.45 -0.93 -0.58
CA LEU A 134 -12.67 -2.15 -0.84
C LEU A 134 -11.90 -2.05 -2.16
N ILE A 135 -12.51 -1.54 -3.24
CA ILE A 135 -11.80 -1.29 -4.51
C ILE A 135 -10.67 -0.27 -4.33
N ILE A 136 -10.91 0.83 -3.61
CA ILE A 136 -9.88 1.84 -3.31
C ILE A 136 -8.75 1.21 -2.49
N GLY A 137 -9.06 0.37 -1.51
CA GLY A 137 -8.07 -0.41 -0.77
C GLY A 137 -7.19 -1.21 -1.72
N ALA A 138 -7.78 -1.97 -2.65
CA ALA A 138 -7.04 -2.73 -3.65
C ALA A 138 -6.09 -1.86 -4.48
N PHE A 139 -6.49 -0.65 -4.89
CA PHE A 139 -5.59 0.28 -5.61
C PHE A 139 -4.45 0.80 -4.73
N ILE A 140 -4.69 1.04 -3.45
CA ILE A 140 -3.65 1.48 -2.50
C ILE A 140 -2.59 0.38 -2.34
N GLU A 141 -2.99 -0.87 -2.10
CA GLU A 141 -2.07 -2.00 -1.93
C GLU A 141 -1.32 -2.32 -3.24
N ALA A 142 -2.02 -2.34 -4.37
CA ALA A 142 -1.39 -2.55 -5.67
C ALA A 142 -0.34 -1.47 -5.98
N ARG A 143 -0.62 -0.19 -5.66
CA ARG A 143 0.34 0.90 -5.85
C ARG A 143 1.51 0.82 -4.87
N SER A 144 1.26 0.39 -3.62
CA SER A 144 2.34 0.10 -2.66
C SER A 144 3.26 -0.99 -3.20
N CYS A 145 2.70 -2.10 -3.65
CA CYS A 145 3.44 -3.22 -4.23
C CYS A 145 4.30 -2.79 -5.43
N GLU A 146 3.73 -2.06 -6.39
CA GLU A 146 4.44 -1.57 -7.58
C GLU A 146 5.60 -0.64 -7.19
N ARG A 147 5.39 0.29 -6.25
CA ARG A 147 6.43 1.23 -5.82
C ARG A 147 7.51 0.59 -4.96
N PHE A 148 7.17 -0.37 -4.12
CA PHE A 148 8.18 -1.16 -3.41
C PHE A 148 9.09 -1.90 -4.40
N SER A 149 8.51 -2.51 -5.43
CA SER A 149 9.30 -3.19 -6.47
C SER A 149 10.22 -2.22 -7.21
N ALA A 150 9.67 -1.09 -7.67
CA ALA A 150 10.43 -0.10 -8.43
C ALA A 150 11.56 0.54 -7.61
N LEU A 151 11.30 0.88 -6.33
CA LEU A 151 12.32 1.43 -5.42
C LEU A 151 13.39 0.41 -5.08
N ALA A 152 13.03 -0.84 -4.80
CA ALA A 152 13.98 -1.88 -4.44
C ALA A 152 15.06 -2.12 -5.51
N ASP A 153 14.75 -1.80 -6.77
CA ASP A 153 15.69 -1.99 -7.89
C ASP A 153 16.64 -0.78 -8.09
N VAL A 154 16.38 0.38 -7.47
CA VAL A 154 17.15 1.62 -7.70
C VAL A 154 17.85 2.19 -6.47
N ILE A 155 17.47 1.78 -5.26
CA ILE A 155 18.09 2.28 -4.02
C ILE A 155 19.38 1.55 -3.70
N ASP A 156 20.37 2.29 -3.16
CA ASP A 156 21.69 1.76 -2.79
C ASP A 156 21.70 1.09 -1.39
N ASP A 157 20.64 1.28 -0.58
CA ASP A 157 20.46 0.65 0.72
C ASP A 157 19.99 -0.80 0.55
N GLU A 158 20.93 -1.75 0.58
CA GLU A 158 20.63 -3.16 0.39
C GLU A 158 19.63 -3.74 1.39
N LYS A 159 19.66 -3.31 2.66
CA LYS A 159 18.74 -3.81 3.69
C LYS A 159 17.32 -3.34 3.40
N LEU A 160 17.15 -2.06 3.03
CA LEU A 160 15.86 -1.49 2.66
C LEU A 160 15.35 -2.10 1.34
N SER A 161 16.23 -2.31 0.34
CA SER A 161 15.88 -2.98 -0.91
C SER A 161 15.33 -4.40 -0.66
N ARG A 162 16.00 -5.18 0.19
CA ARG A 162 15.54 -6.53 0.57
C ARG A 162 14.21 -6.49 1.32
N TYR A 163 14.03 -5.52 2.21
CA TYR A 163 12.78 -5.34 2.92
C TYR A 163 11.62 -4.99 1.97
N TYR A 164 11.81 -4.08 1.04
CA TYR A 164 10.78 -3.78 0.04
C TYR A 164 10.44 -4.99 -0.84
N LYS A 165 11.43 -5.80 -1.24
CA LYS A 165 11.19 -7.07 -1.93
C LYS A 165 10.40 -8.08 -1.09
N TYR A 166 10.62 -8.11 0.21
CA TYR A 166 9.86 -8.95 1.13
C TYR A 166 8.38 -8.54 1.17
N LEU A 167 8.08 -7.24 1.22
CA LEU A 167 6.70 -6.74 1.26
C LEU A 167 5.88 -7.08 0.01
N LEU A 168 6.50 -7.31 -1.15
CA LEU A 168 5.77 -7.58 -2.39
C LEU A 168 4.75 -8.72 -2.26
N LYS A 169 5.08 -9.74 -1.48
CA LYS A 169 4.21 -10.92 -1.30
C LYS A 169 2.94 -10.58 -0.48
N SER A 170 3.09 -9.81 0.60
CA SER A 170 1.96 -9.39 1.43
C SER A 170 1.07 -8.39 0.69
N GLU A 171 1.65 -7.34 0.12
CA GLU A 171 0.93 -6.29 -0.61
C GLU A 171 0.13 -6.85 -1.81
N SER A 172 0.75 -7.77 -2.56
CA SER A 172 0.07 -8.47 -3.65
C SER A 172 -1.13 -9.27 -3.16
N ARG A 173 -1.02 -9.94 -2.00
CA ARG A 173 -2.14 -10.66 -1.41
C ARG A 173 -3.20 -9.70 -0.86
N HIS A 174 -2.82 -8.62 -0.17
CA HIS A 174 -3.76 -7.62 0.34
C HIS A 174 -4.62 -7.03 -0.79
N TYR A 175 -3.99 -6.69 -1.92
CA TYR A 175 -4.70 -6.27 -3.13
C TYR A 175 -5.76 -7.29 -3.59
N GLU A 176 -5.38 -8.58 -3.68
CA GLU A 176 -6.28 -9.65 -4.10
C GLU A 176 -7.43 -9.85 -3.10
N ASP A 177 -7.12 -9.83 -1.79
CA ASP A 177 -8.10 -9.96 -0.72
C ASP A 177 -9.13 -8.82 -0.75
N TYR A 178 -8.70 -7.57 -0.94
CA TYR A 178 -9.60 -6.43 -1.09
C TYR A 178 -10.53 -6.57 -2.30
N LEU A 179 -10.01 -6.99 -3.47
CA LEU A 179 -10.85 -7.22 -4.65
C LEU A 179 -11.80 -8.40 -4.47
N ALA A 180 -11.36 -9.48 -3.85
CA ALA A 180 -12.22 -10.63 -3.56
C ALA A 180 -13.37 -10.24 -2.62
N LEU A 181 -13.07 -9.46 -1.57
CA LEU A 181 -14.09 -8.92 -0.67
C LEU A 181 -15.07 -7.98 -1.41
N ALA A 182 -14.57 -7.10 -2.28
CA ALA A 182 -15.44 -6.23 -3.06
C ALA A 182 -16.43 -7.03 -3.96
N ARG A 183 -15.94 -8.12 -4.56
CA ARG A 183 -16.79 -9.02 -5.35
C ARG A 183 -17.79 -9.79 -4.50
N SER A 184 -17.41 -10.26 -3.32
CA SER A 184 -18.28 -11.07 -2.45
C SER A 184 -19.45 -10.29 -1.84
N VAL A 185 -19.33 -8.96 -1.72
CA VAL A 185 -20.37 -8.09 -1.17
C VAL A 185 -21.19 -7.37 -2.24
N SER A 186 -20.89 -7.61 -3.51
CA SER A 186 -21.60 -7.00 -4.65
C SER A 186 -22.53 -8.01 -5.32
N ASP A 187 -23.77 -7.63 -5.54
CA ASP A 187 -24.72 -8.40 -6.33
C ASP A 187 -24.47 -8.31 -7.85
N GLU A 188 -23.69 -7.31 -8.28
CA GLU A 188 -23.39 -7.02 -9.67
C GLU A 188 -21.87 -7.09 -9.94
N PRO A 189 -21.43 -7.33 -11.20
CA PRO A 189 -20.01 -7.25 -11.56
C PRO A 189 -19.40 -5.90 -11.20
N ILE A 190 -18.21 -5.90 -10.60
CA ILE A 190 -17.52 -4.66 -10.18
C ILE A 190 -16.57 -4.11 -11.23
N ASP A 191 -16.43 -4.76 -12.40
CA ASP A 191 -15.37 -4.48 -13.37
C ASP A 191 -15.44 -3.05 -13.93
N GLU A 192 -16.63 -2.54 -14.23
CA GLU A 192 -16.80 -1.13 -14.64
C GLU A 192 -16.36 -0.15 -13.55
N ARG A 193 -16.66 -0.48 -12.30
CA ARG A 193 -16.27 0.36 -11.16
C ARG A 193 -14.76 0.31 -10.90
N VAL A 194 -14.16 -0.85 -11.07
CA VAL A 194 -12.70 -1.02 -11.05
C VAL A 194 -12.06 -0.21 -12.18
N ALA A 195 -12.58 -0.29 -13.40
CA ALA A 195 -12.08 0.48 -14.56
C ALA A 195 -12.19 2.00 -14.31
N PHE A 196 -13.26 2.47 -13.68
CA PHE A 196 -13.41 3.86 -13.28
C PHE A 196 -12.29 4.30 -12.30
N PHE A 197 -12.08 3.54 -11.22
CA PHE A 197 -11.04 3.88 -10.26
C PHE A 197 -9.64 3.74 -10.84
N ARG A 198 -9.42 2.82 -11.78
CA ARG A 198 -8.18 2.70 -12.53
C ARG A 198 -7.84 3.99 -13.28
N ALA A 199 -8.82 4.60 -13.94
CA ALA A 199 -8.63 5.86 -14.65
C ALA A 199 -8.32 7.01 -13.68
N VAL A 200 -9.03 7.08 -12.55
CA VAL A 200 -8.78 8.09 -11.50
C VAL A 200 -7.37 7.92 -10.90
N GLU A 201 -6.98 6.68 -10.61
CA GLU A 201 -5.67 6.35 -10.07
C GLU A 201 -4.55 6.75 -11.04
N ALA A 202 -4.68 6.39 -12.32
CA ALA A 202 -3.71 6.75 -13.35
C ALA A 202 -3.55 8.29 -13.44
N GLN A 203 -4.64 9.05 -13.42
CA GLN A 203 -4.58 10.50 -13.42
C GLN A 203 -3.86 11.07 -12.20
N LEU A 204 -4.05 10.48 -11.01
CA LEU A 204 -3.35 10.91 -9.79
C LEU A 204 -1.84 10.66 -9.85
N ILE A 205 -1.42 9.56 -10.47
CA ILE A 205 -0.01 9.19 -10.62
C ILE A 205 0.69 9.99 -11.72
N ASP A 206 0.02 10.22 -12.84
CA ASP A 206 0.61 10.90 -14.01
C ASP A 206 0.58 12.44 -13.88
N SER A 207 -0.24 12.99 -12.98
CA SER A 207 -0.34 14.43 -12.81
C SER A 207 0.75 14.99 -11.89
N PRO A 208 1.17 16.27 -12.09
CA PRO A 208 2.15 16.94 -11.23
C PRO A 208 1.70 16.97 -9.78
N ASP A 209 2.67 16.82 -8.86
CA ASP A 209 2.47 16.86 -7.42
C ASP A 209 3.52 17.74 -6.75
N GLY A 210 3.07 18.72 -5.95
CA GLY A 210 3.95 19.63 -5.22
C GLY A 210 4.60 19.02 -3.98
N GLU A 211 4.19 17.79 -3.61
CA GLU A 211 4.70 17.11 -2.44
C GLU A 211 5.16 15.69 -2.80
N LEU A 212 6.38 15.34 -2.40
CA LEU A 212 6.82 13.96 -2.49
C LEU A 212 6.19 13.13 -1.36
N ARG A 213 5.47 12.09 -1.75
CA ARG A 213 4.90 11.06 -0.88
C ARG A 213 5.04 9.71 -1.56
N PHE A 214 4.89 8.65 -0.80
CA PHE A 214 5.01 7.30 -1.34
C PHE A 214 4.04 7.05 -2.51
N HIS A 215 2.83 7.61 -2.48
CA HIS A 215 1.83 7.55 -3.58
C HIS A 215 1.61 8.92 -4.28
N SER A 216 2.58 9.84 -4.24
CA SER A 216 2.45 11.10 -4.97
C SER A 216 2.51 10.90 -6.48
N GLY A 217 2.00 11.88 -7.21
CA GLY A 217 2.16 11.97 -8.65
C GLY A 217 3.59 12.37 -9.06
N VAL A 218 3.71 12.94 -10.26
CA VAL A 218 5.01 13.39 -10.81
C VAL A 218 5.54 14.55 -9.98
N PRO A 219 6.75 14.46 -9.40
CA PRO A 219 7.31 15.55 -8.61
C PRO A 219 7.44 16.83 -9.42
N ASN A 220 6.91 17.92 -8.90
CA ASN A 220 6.98 19.24 -9.46
C ASN A 220 7.25 20.25 -8.34
N PHE A 221 8.48 20.18 -7.79
CA PHE A 221 8.94 21.11 -6.77
C PHE A 221 9.51 22.35 -7.47
N THR A 222 8.80 23.47 -7.36
CA THR A 222 9.29 24.82 -7.74
C THR A 222 9.81 25.52 -6.50
#